data_3bea8874377883b471d2d1c2dccd8e5a
#
_entry.id   3bea8874377883b471d2d1c2dccd8e5a
#
_cell.length_a   1.000
_cell.length_b   1.000
_cell.length_c   1.000
_cell.angle_alpha   90.00
_cell.angle_beta   90.00
_cell.angle_gamma   90.00
#
_symmetry.space_group_name_H-M   'P 1'
#
loop_
_entity.id
_entity.type
_entity.pdbx_description
1 polymer ?
#
loop_
_entity_poly.entity_id
_entity_poly.type
_entity_poly.pdbx_seq_one_letter_code
_entity_poly.pdbx_strand_id
1 'polypeptide(L)'
;VPEGALGELQLRPGELEELLVLEEAMVPKLLVSNDTKSIAPFIDGTGSHAGALLGDVRHDPFQSGGLETPSHDRVEAGAIHRSNGGVLFIDEINTLDPHSQQNLLTALQEGEFPITGQSERSSGAMVRTEPVPCRFVMIAAGNLDAIQGMHPALRSRIRGYGYEVYMAESMEDTDENRQKYIRFIAQEVKNDGKIPHFDQSAIDEIIREARRRSNRKGHMTLKLRD
;
A
#
# COMPACT_ATOMS: atom_id res chain seq x y z
N VAL A 1 9.70 13.43 16.82
CA VAL A 1 10.66 14.07 17.75
C VAL A 1 12.02 13.50 17.39
N PRO A 2 13.06 14.28 17.08
CA PRO A 2 14.38 13.74 16.78
C PRO A 2 14.96 13.02 18.02
N GLU A 3 15.54 11.86 17.82
CA GLU A 3 16.17 11.02 18.86
C GLU A 3 17.20 11.75 19.74
N GLY A 4 17.67 12.92 19.34
CA GLY A 4 18.63 13.74 20.10
C GLY A 4 18.04 14.44 21.32
N ALA A 5 16.72 14.53 21.46
CA ALA A 5 16.11 15.26 22.59
C ALA A 5 15.90 14.39 23.85
N LEU A 6 15.96 13.07 23.72
CA LEU A 6 15.82 12.14 24.85
C LEU A 6 17.16 11.71 25.46
N GLY A 7 18.26 11.99 24.78
CA GLY A 7 19.60 11.55 25.20
C GLY A 7 20.26 12.39 26.30
N GLU A 8 19.74 13.56 26.65
CA GLU A 8 20.33 14.46 27.65
C GLU A 8 19.65 14.48 29.02
N LEU A 9 18.51 13.84 29.19
CA LEU A 9 17.87 13.68 30.49
C LEU A 9 18.45 12.45 31.21
N GLN A 10 19.61 12.62 31.83
CA GLN A 10 20.15 11.66 32.81
C GLN A 10 19.31 11.74 34.09
N LEU A 11 18.07 11.26 34.04
CA LEU A 11 17.23 11.11 35.22
C LEU A 11 17.71 9.87 36.01
N ARG A 12 17.89 10.03 37.33
CA ARG A 12 18.14 8.89 38.20
C ARG A 12 16.92 7.97 38.22
N PRO A 13 17.07 6.64 38.44
CA PRO A 13 15.96 5.70 38.44
C PRO A 13 14.74 6.10 39.28
N GLY A 14 14.94 6.79 40.42
CA GLY A 14 13.85 7.28 41.26
C GLY A 14 13.12 8.52 40.74
N GLU A 15 13.78 9.34 39.90
CA GLU A 15 13.16 10.54 39.32
C GLU A 15 12.29 10.20 38.14
N LEU A 16 12.52 9.06 37.49
CA LEU A 16 11.67 8.51 36.44
C LEU A 16 10.34 7.97 37.02
N GLU A 17 10.37 7.35 38.18
CA GLU A 17 9.17 6.89 38.89
C GLU A 17 8.35 8.07 39.43
N GLU A 18 8.96 9.13 39.92
CA GLU A 18 8.26 10.35 40.34
C GLU A 18 7.65 11.11 39.16
N LEU A 19 8.30 11.14 38.00
CA LEU A 19 7.73 11.71 36.76
C LEU A 19 6.58 10.88 36.19
N LEU A 20 6.59 9.56 36.36
CA LEU A 20 5.50 8.67 35.93
C LEU A 20 4.30 8.74 36.90
N VAL A 21 4.50 9.17 38.14
CA VAL A 21 3.43 9.40 39.14
C VAL A 21 2.77 10.76 38.99
N LEU A 22 3.39 11.71 38.29
CA LEU A 22 2.72 12.94 37.88
C LEU A 22 1.74 12.63 36.75
N GLU A 23 0.45 12.56 37.07
CA GLU A 23 -0.69 12.26 36.16
C GLU A 23 -0.78 13.14 34.91
N GLU A 24 0.19 14.00 34.65
CA GLU A 24 0.26 14.94 33.51
C GLU A 24 1.39 14.64 32.52
N ALA A 25 2.22 13.62 32.74
CA ALA A 25 3.29 13.30 31.79
C ALA A 25 2.71 12.60 30.56
N MET A 26 2.59 13.35 29.46
CA MET A 26 2.24 12.79 28.16
C MET A 26 3.36 11.90 27.63
N VAL A 27 3.16 10.59 27.65
CA VAL A 27 4.09 9.63 27.05
C VAL A 27 3.78 9.53 25.56
N PRO A 28 4.74 9.85 24.64
CA PRO A 28 4.49 9.77 23.22
C PRO A 28 4.25 8.32 22.79
N LYS A 29 3.14 8.06 22.10
CA LYS A 29 2.80 6.77 21.53
C LYS A 29 3.43 6.62 20.15
N LEU A 30 4.31 5.63 19.99
CA LEU A 30 4.90 5.30 18.70
C LEU A 30 3.87 4.54 17.84
N LEU A 31 3.40 5.15 16.76
CA LEU A 31 2.43 4.55 15.84
C LEU A 31 3.09 3.74 14.72
N VAL A 32 4.20 4.22 14.20
CA VAL A 32 4.97 3.57 13.12
C VAL A 32 6.46 3.72 13.41
N SER A 33 7.21 2.61 13.35
CA SER A 33 8.67 2.61 13.32
C SER A 33 9.15 1.64 12.24
N ASN A 34 9.83 2.17 11.24
CA ASN A 34 10.46 1.37 10.18
C ASN A 34 11.98 1.36 10.28
N ASP A 35 12.56 2.20 11.14
CA ASP A 35 14.02 2.40 11.26
C ASP A 35 14.74 1.17 11.81
N THR A 36 14.06 0.37 12.62
CA THR A 36 14.61 -0.86 13.23
C THR A 36 14.47 -2.09 12.35
N LYS A 37 13.77 -1.97 11.21
CA LYS A 37 13.53 -3.10 10.29
C LYS A 37 14.70 -3.23 9.32
N SER A 38 15.28 -4.42 9.23
CA SER A 38 16.32 -4.74 8.25
C SER A 38 15.82 -4.77 6.80
N ILE A 39 14.50 -4.81 6.59
CA ILE A 39 13.84 -4.87 5.28
C ILE A 39 12.89 -3.69 5.16
N ALA A 40 12.97 -2.95 4.06
CA ALA A 40 12.04 -1.87 3.74
C ALA A 40 10.59 -2.37 3.75
N PRO A 41 9.65 -1.60 4.32
CA PRO A 41 8.25 -2.03 4.39
C PRO A 41 7.64 -2.11 2.99
N PHE A 42 6.87 -3.17 2.74
CA PHE A 42 5.99 -3.30 1.59
C PHE A 42 4.56 -3.31 2.09
N ILE A 43 3.80 -2.29 1.74
CA ILE A 43 2.42 -2.10 2.18
C ILE A 43 1.50 -2.19 0.97
N ASP A 44 0.56 -3.13 1.04
CA ASP A 44 -0.52 -3.23 0.07
C ASP A 44 -1.69 -2.34 0.51
N GLY A 45 -1.99 -1.34 -0.30
CA GLY A 45 -3.09 -0.39 -0.13
C GLY A 45 -4.27 -0.66 -1.06
N THR A 46 -4.29 -1.79 -1.75
CA THR A 46 -5.35 -2.16 -2.69
C THR A 46 -6.71 -2.16 -1.99
N GLY A 47 -7.70 -1.51 -2.59
CA GLY A 47 -9.06 -1.45 -2.06
C GLY A 47 -9.21 -0.68 -0.74
N SER A 48 -8.17 0.04 -0.29
CA SER A 48 -8.24 0.84 0.93
C SER A 48 -9.23 1.99 0.80
N HIS A 49 -10.11 2.16 1.79
CA HIS A 49 -10.88 3.39 1.96
C HIS A 49 -9.97 4.52 2.47
N ALA A 50 -10.45 5.77 2.39
CA ALA A 50 -9.66 6.96 2.71
C ALA A 50 -8.95 6.89 4.07
N GLY A 51 -9.64 6.47 5.13
CA GLY A 51 -9.04 6.36 6.46
C GLY A 51 -7.94 5.29 6.55
N ALA A 52 -8.12 4.14 5.91
CA ALA A 52 -7.09 3.10 5.86
C ALA A 52 -5.86 3.51 5.04
N LEU A 53 -6.06 4.34 3.99
CA LEU A 53 -5.00 4.84 3.13
C LEU A 53 -4.24 6.00 3.77
N LEU A 54 -4.97 7.01 4.26
CA LEU A 54 -4.44 8.32 4.68
C LEU A 54 -4.28 8.46 6.20
N GLY A 55 -4.78 7.49 6.96
CA GLY A 55 -4.89 7.56 8.41
C GLY A 55 -6.21 8.14 8.87
N ASP A 56 -6.56 7.84 10.09
CA ASP A 56 -7.83 8.25 10.69
C ASP A 56 -7.69 8.45 12.21
N VAL A 57 -8.68 9.07 12.81
CA VAL A 57 -8.87 9.11 14.27
C VAL A 57 -10.11 8.28 14.60
N ARG A 58 -9.91 7.13 15.21
CA ARG A 58 -11.01 6.21 15.53
C ARG A 58 -12.13 6.89 16.31
N HIS A 59 -13.34 6.50 16.00
CA HIS A 59 -14.50 6.89 16.77
C HIS A 59 -14.42 6.30 18.20
N ASP A 60 -14.78 7.10 19.21
CA ASP A 60 -14.82 6.60 20.59
C ASP A 60 -16.09 5.78 20.81
N PRO A 61 -16.01 4.48 21.11
CA PRO A 61 -17.17 3.65 21.36
C PRO A 61 -17.89 4.00 22.68
N PHE A 62 -17.25 4.78 23.58
CA PHE A 62 -17.75 5.10 24.91
C PHE A 62 -18.41 6.48 25.04
N GLN A 63 -18.76 7.13 23.93
CA GLN A 63 -19.36 8.48 23.92
C GLN A 63 -20.59 8.68 24.82
N SER A 64 -21.19 7.63 25.34
CA SER A 64 -22.37 7.72 26.20
C SER A 64 -22.10 7.55 27.70
N GLY A 65 -20.84 7.39 28.15
CA GLY A 65 -20.50 6.99 29.50
C GLY A 65 -19.57 7.90 30.30
N GLY A 66 -19.12 9.02 29.78
CA GLY A 66 -18.29 9.98 30.54
C GLY A 66 -16.80 9.60 30.70
N LEU A 67 -16.33 8.54 30.06
CA LEU A 67 -14.93 8.12 29.96
C LEU A 67 -14.49 8.25 28.50
N GLU A 68 -14.31 9.49 28.04
CA GLU A 68 -13.82 9.73 26.67
C GLU A 68 -12.34 9.38 26.56
N THR A 69 -12.01 8.47 25.64
CA THR A 69 -10.60 8.24 25.27
C THR A 69 -10.07 9.47 24.55
N PRO A 70 -8.94 10.07 24.98
CA PRO A 70 -8.38 11.24 24.32
C PRO A 70 -8.17 11.03 22.82
N SER A 71 -8.39 12.08 22.03
CA SER A 71 -8.31 11.99 20.56
C SER A 71 -6.92 11.53 20.07
N HIS A 72 -5.86 11.90 20.77
CA HIS A 72 -4.48 11.51 20.43
C HIS A 72 -4.23 10.00 20.59
N ASP A 73 -4.94 9.32 21.49
CA ASP A 73 -4.84 7.86 21.66
C ASP A 73 -5.59 7.07 20.58
N ARG A 74 -6.49 7.75 19.88
CA ARG A 74 -7.33 7.16 18.82
C ARG A 74 -6.77 7.35 17.42
N VAL A 75 -5.61 8.02 17.27
CA VAL A 75 -4.94 8.25 15.97
C VAL A 75 -4.43 6.92 15.40
N GLU A 76 -4.73 6.65 14.15
CA GLU A 76 -4.24 5.51 13.39
C GLU A 76 -3.49 5.93 12.14
N ALA A 77 -2.30 5.35 11.97
CA ALA A 77 -1.49 5.58 10.79
C ALA A 77 -2.07 4.88 9.56
N GLY A 78 -2.24 5.60 8.47
CA GLY A 78 -2.64 5.06 7.19
C GLY A 78 -1.54 4.29 6.47
N ALA A 79 -1.91 3.65 5.36
CA ALA A 79 -0.97 2.88 4.53
C ALA A 79 0.21 3.75 4.05
N ILE A 80 -0.03 5.03 3.70
CA ILE A 80 1.02 5.97 3.30
C ILE A 80 2.09 6.16 4.39
N HIS A 81 1.69 6.27 5.66
CA HIS A 81 2.61 6.45 6.79
C HIS A 81 3.36 5.15 7.10
N ARG A 82 2.66 4.00 7.07
CA ARG A 82 3.26 2.69 7.28
C ARG A 82 4.26 2.31 6.20
N SER A 83 4.13 2.86 4.99
CA SER A 83 5.06 2.65 3.88
C SER A 83 6.26 3.60 3.89
N ASN A 84 6.40 4.48 4.91
CA ASN A 84 7.54 5.40 5.00
C ASN A 84 8.87 4.65 4.94
N GLY A 85 9.76 5.08 4.05
CA GLY A 85 11.04 4.41 3.77
C GLY A 85 10.94 3.11 2.96
N GLY A 86 9.76 2.79 2.39
CA GLY A 86 9.51 1.56 1.65
C GLY A 86 8.64 1.73 0.41
N VAL A 87 7.74 0.77 0.20
CA VAL A 87 6.89 0.68 -0.99
C VAL A 87 5.43 0.67 -0.61
N LEU A 88 4.63 1.51 -1.26
CA LEU A 88 3.18 1.45 -1.29
C LEU A 88 2.74 0.85 -2.63
N PHE A 89 2.09 -0.30 -2.58
CA PHE A 89 1.48 -0.95 -3.74
C PHE A 89 -0.03 -0.70 -3.75
N ILE A 90 -0.59 -0.35 -4.91
CA ILE A 90 -2.03 -0.17 -5.09
C ILE A 90 -2.42 -0.79 -6.43
N ASP A 91 -3.16 -1.89 -6.38
CA ASP A 91 -3.81 -2.43 -7.56
C ASP A 91 -5.15 -1.73 -7.81
N GLU A 92 -5.55 -1.65 -9.06
CA GLU A 92 -6.78 -0.96 -9.49
C GLU A 92 -6.89 0.47 -8.93
N ILE A 93 -5.84 1.27 -9.08
CA ILE A 93 -5.72 2.63 -8.52
C ILE A 93 -6.92 3.54 -8.84
N ASN A 94 -7.64 3.26 -9.91
CA ASN A 94 -8.87 3.98 -10.32
C ASN A 94 -10.05 3.75 -9.36
N THR A 95 -10.00 2.73 -8.52
CA THR A 95 -11.05 2.43 -7.51
C THR A 95 -10.99 3.36 -6.32
N LEU A 96 -9.84 4.04 -6.11
CA LEU A 96 -9.73 5.09 -5.10
C LEU A 96 -10.62 6.28 -5.50
N ASP A 97 -11.34 6.81 -4.53
CA ASP A 97 -12.12 8.03 -4.75
C ASP A 97 -11.23 9.21 -5.15
N PRO A 98 -11.76 10.21 -5.89
CA PRO A 98 -10.95 11.33 -6.40
C PRO A 98 -10.25 12.15 -5.32
N HIS A 99 -10.85 12.26 -4.13
CA HIS A 99 -10.27 13.01 -3.01
C HIS A 99 -9.07 12.25 -2.43
N SER A 100 -9.18 10.94 -2.25
CA SER A 100 -8.06 10.08 -1.84
C SER A 100 -6.91 10.12 -2.84
N GLN A 101 -7.20 10.11 -4.15
CA GLN A 101 -6.18 10.27 -5.19
C GLN A 101 -5.47 11.63 -5.11
N GLN A 102 -6.18 12.70 -4.80
CA GLN A 102 -5.60 14.04 -4.64
C GLN A 102 -4.74 14.13 -3.38
N ASN A 103 -5.18 13.56 -2.27
CA ASN A 103 -4.41 13.50 -1.03
C ASN A 103 -3.15 12.64 -1.20
N LEU A 104 -3.25 11.51 -1.91
CA LEU A 104 -2.10 10.68 -2.27
C LEU A 104 -1.08 11.46 -3.11
N LEU A 105 -1.54 12.29 -4.04
CA LEU A 105 -0.68 13.18 -4.81
C LEU A 105 0.06 14.15 -3.88
N THR A 106 -0.63 14.76 -2.92
CA THR A 106 -0.01 15.67 -1.93
C THR A 106 1.05 14.94 -1.11
N ALA A 107 0.73 13.74 -0.60
CA ALA A 107 1.67 12.91 0.14
C ALA A 107 2.94 12.57 -0.67
N LEU A 108 2.78 12.24 -1.95
CA LEU A 108 3.90 11.98 -2.87
C LEU A 108 4.76 13.22 -3.16
N GLN A 109 4.17 14.42 -3.10
CA GLN A 109 4.88 15.67 -3.38
C GLN A 109 5.66 16.17 -2.18
N GLU A 110 5.00 16.19 -1.02
CA GLU A 110 5.56 16.77 0.21
C GLU A 110 6.42 15.75 0.99
N GLY A 111 6.15 14.45 0.83
CA GLY A 111 6.82 13.39 1.60
C GLY A 111 6.36 13.32 3.05
N GLU A 112 5.30 14.08 3.39
CA GLU A 112 4.65 14.09 4.69
C GLU A 112 3.16 14.40 4.52
N PHE A 113 2.32 13.87 5.40
CA PHE A 113 0.88 14.07 5.33
C PHE A 113 0.25 14.02 6.74
N PRO A 114 -0.61 14.98 7.11
CA PRO A 114 -1.28 14.97 8.41
C PRO A 114 -2.38 13.92 8.47
N ILE A 115 -2.57 13.31 9.63
CA ILE A 115 -3.71 12.45 9.91
C ILE A 115 -4.86 13.33 10.39
N THR A 116 -6.03 13.21 9.75
CA THR A 116 -7.22 13.98 10.10
C THR A 116 -8.37 13.04 10.42
N GLY A 117 -9.00 13.22 11.59
CA GLY A 117 -10.23 12.51 11.94
C GLY A 117 -11.44 13.28 11.46
N GLN A 118 -12.34 12.62 10.74
CA GLN A 118 -13.67 13.14 10.46
C GLN A 118 -14.61 12.74 11.60
N SER A 119 -14.84 13.64 12.54
CA SER A 119 -15.91 13.46 13.52
C SER A 119 -17.23 13.89 12.89
N GLU A 120 -18.01 12.92 12.41
CA GLU A 120 -19.34 13.18 11.82
C GLU A 120 -20.36 13.74 12.81
N ARG A 121 -20.07 13.81 14.11
CA ARG A 121 -21.06 14.11 15.15
C ARG A 121 -20.71 15.20 16.15
N SER A 122 -19.51 15.69 16.22
CA SER A 122 -19.23 16.85 17.06
C SER A 122 -19.09 18.09 16.18
N SER A 123 -19.99 19.00 16.36
CA SER A 123 -19.99 20.33 15.74
C SER A 123 -18.65 21.03 16.00
N GLY A 124 -17.63 20.80 15.17
CA GLY A 124 -16.53 21.71 14.98
C GLY A 124 -15.12 21.30 15.42
N ALA A 125 -14.88 20.18 16.07
CA ALA A 125 -13.51 19.79 16.44
C ALA A 125 -12.94 18.76 15.45
N MET A 126 -12.36 19.23 14.36
CA MET A 126 -11.54 18.39 13.50
C MET A 126 -10.19 18.15 14.19
N VAL A 127 -9.93 16.90 14.58
CA VAL A 127 -8.61 16.51 15.10
C VAL A 127 -7.67 16.34 13.91
N ARG A 128 -6.57 17.06 13.94
CA ARG A 128 -5.53 17.00 12.92
C ARG A 128 -4.18 16.92 13.60
N THR A 129 -3.34 15.98 13.16
CA THR A 129 -1.94 15.91 13.61
C THR A 129 -1.07 16.94 12.90
N GLU A 130 0.11 17.19 13.44
CA GLU A 130 1.20 17.72 12.64
C GLU A 130 1.49 16.81 11.45
N PRO A 131 2.11 17.32 10.36
CA PRO A 131 2.50 16.49 9.23
C PRO A 131 3.38 15.31 9.66
N VAL A 132 3.00 14.10 9.25
CA VAL A 132 3.68 12.85 9.57
C VAL A 132 4.47 12.37 8.35
N PRO A 133 5.75 11.98 8.48
CA PRO A 133 6.55 11.50 7.37
C PRO A 133 5.91 10.33 6.62
N CYS A 134 5.87 10.41 5.28
CA CYS A 134 5.35 9.38 4.40
C CYS A 134 6.09 9.34 3.05
N ARG A 135 7.42 9.18 3.10
CA ARG A 135 8.28 9.06 1.91
C ARG A 135 8.33 7.62 1.48
N PHE A 136 7.73 7.30 0.33
CA PHE A 136 7.64 5.93 -0.18
C PHE A 136 7.77 5.92 -1.71
N VAL A 137 8.14 4.76 -2.26
CA VAL A 137 8.01 4.45 -3.68
C VAL A 137 6.61 3.93 -3.93
N MET A 138 5.87 4.57 -4.84
CA MET A 138 4.53 4.09 -5.21
C MET A 138 4.62 3.16 -6.42
N ILE A 139 3.99 1.99 -6.31
CA ILE A 139 3.74 1.07 -7.42
C ILE A 139 2.23 0.98 -7.59
N ALA A 140 1.74 1.47 -8.72
CA ALA A 140 0.32 1.40 -9.05
C ALA A 140 0.10 0.44 -10.22
N ALA A 141 -0.90 -0.40 -10.12
CA ALA A 141 -1.31 -1.30 -11.19
C ALA A 141 -2.77 -1.01 -11.62
N GLY A 142 -3.13 -1.47 -12.80
CA GLY A 142 -4.47 -1.35 -13.36
C GLY A 142 -4.48 -1.59 -14.86
N ASN A 143 -5.67 -1.73 -15.41
CA ASN A 143 -5.89 -1.85 -16.86
C ASN A 143 -5.89 -0.46 -17.53
N LEU A 144 -5.89 -0.44 -18.86
CA LEU A 144 -5.89 0.82 -19.63
C LEU A 144 -7.09 1.71 -19.31
N ASP A 145 -8.27 1.12 -19.06
CA ASP A 145 -9.48 1.85 -18.66
C ASP A 145 -9.30 2.47 -17.26
N ALA A 146 -8.63 1.78 -16.36
CA ALA A 146 -8.27 2.28 -15.05
C ALA A 146 -7.43 3.57 -15.12
N ILE A 147 -6.49 3.62 -16.06
CA ILE A 147 -5.65 4.81 -16.28
C ILE A 147 -6.51 6.02 -16.71
N GLN A 148 -7.58 5.81 -17.48
CA GLN A 148 -8.47 6.89 -17.88
C GLN A 148 -9.32 7.41 -16.71
N GLY A 149 -9.63 6.55 -15.73
CA GLY A 149 -10.38 6.90 -14.51
C GLY A 149 -9.53 7.57 -13.42
N MET A 150 -8.22 7.65 -13.59
CA MET A 150 -7.34 8.32 -12.61
C MET A 150 -7.51 9.83 -12.63
N HIS A 151 -7.31 10.45 -11.46
CA HIS A 151 -7.25 11.90 -11.34
C HIS A 151 -6.10 12.46 -12.24
N PRO A 152 -6.38 13.42 -13.13
CA PRO A 152 -5.40 13.88 -14.13
C PRO A 152 -4.07 14.34 -13.54
N ALA A 153 -4.10 15.04 -12.39
CA ALA A 153 -2.88 15.52 -11.74
C ALA A 153 -2.03 14.38 -11.18
N LEU A 154 -2.63 13.34 -10.60
CA LEU A 154 -1.91 12.14 -10.13
C LEU A 154 -1.27 11.41 -11.30
N ARG A 155 -2.00 11.21 -12.39
CA ARG A 155 -1.46 10.61 -13.62
C ARG A 155 -0.30 11.41 -14.19
N SER A 156 -0.43 12.74 -14.26
CA SER A 156 0.64 13.62 -14.72
C SER A 156 1.89 13.52 -13.85
N ARG A 157 1.73 13.40 -12.53
CA ARG A 157 2.83 13.24 -11.59
C ARG A 157 3.54 11.91 -11.79
N ILE A 158 2.80 10.80 -11.92
CA ILE A 158 3.37 9.48 -12.19
C ILE A 158 4.18 9.50 -13.49
N ARG A 159 3.64 10.07 -14.56
CA ARG A 159 4.35 10.17 -15.86
C ARG A 159 5.57 11.06 -15.82
N GLY A 160 5.55 12.13 -15.03
CA GLY A 160 6.64 13.10 -14.95
C GLY A 160 7.84 12.63 -14.12
N TYR A 161 7.62 11.75 -13.14
CA TYR A 161 8.64 11.33 -12.16
C TYR A 161 8.78 9.82 -12.02
N GLY A 162 8.00 9.06 -12.75
CA GLY A 162 7.99 7.60 -12.71
C GLY A 162 8.03 6.97 -14.09
N TYR A 163 7.69 5.70 -14.16
CA TYR A 163 7.69 4.90 -15.36
C TYR A 163 6.30 4.26 -15.56
N GLU A 164 5.77 4.35 -16.77
CA GLU A 164 4.62 3.55 -17.18
C GLU A 164 5.13 2.29 -17.88
N VAL A 165 4.79 1.12 -17.32
CA VAL A 165 5.15 -0.17 -17.88
C VAL A 165 3.90 -0.82 -18.45
N TYR A 166 3.87 -0.98 -19.76
CA TYR A 166 2.77 -1.63 -20.46
C TYR A 166 3.02 -3.14 -20.54
N MET A 167 2.15 -3.92 -19.92
CA MET A 167 2.20 -5.37 -19.98
C MET A 167 1.65 -5.86 -21.31
N ALA A 168 2.43 -6.71 -22.01
CA ALA A 168 1.97 -7.31 -23.24
C ALA A 168 0.87 -8.35 -22.99
N GLU A 169 -0.14 -8.41 -23.85
CA GLU A 169 -1.20 -9.45 -23.79
C GLU A 169 -0.80 -10.77 -24.45
N SER A 170 0.24 -10.73 -25.28
CA SER A 170 0.75 -11.89 -26.01
C SER A 170 2.26 -11.79 -26.20
N MET A 171 2.90 -12.91 -26.37
CA MET A 171 4.33 -13.02 -26.73
C MET A 171 4.51 -13.81 -28.02
N GLU A 172 5.62 -13.59 -28.71
CA GLU A 172 5.95 -14.33 -29.94
C GLU A 172 6.10 -15.84 -29.66
N ASP A 173 5.64 -16.66 -30.63
CA ASP A 173 5.71 -18.10 -30.55
C ASP A 173 7.11 -18.58 -31.01
N THR A 174 8.09 -18.38 -30.17
CA THR A 174 9.48 -18.86 -30.34
C THR A 174 9.74 -20.05 -29.42
N ASP A 175 10.76 -20.85 -29.74
CA ASP A 175 11.15 -21.98 -28.89
C ASP A 175 11.55 -21.53 -27.48
N GLU A 176 12.22 -20.38 -27.35
CA GLU A 176 12.55 -19.80 -26.05
C GLU A 176 11.28 -19.48 -25.23
N ASN A 177 10.30 -18.83 -25.86
CA ASN A 177 9.06 -18.47 -25.19
C ASN A 177 8.18 -19.68 -24.88
N ARG A 178 8.20 -20.73 -25.70
CA ARG A 178 7.57 -22.03 -25.37
C ARG A 178 8.20 -22.66 -24.14
N GLN A 179 9.53 -22.58 -23.98
CA GLN A 179 10.22 -23.07 -22.79
C GLN A 179 9.80 -22.29 -21.52
N LYS A 180 9.58 -20.97 -21.63
CA LYS A 180 9.04 -20.17 -20.52
C LYS A 180 7.63 -20.61 -20.16
N TYR A 181 6.80 -20.90 -21.15
CA TYR A 181 5.44 -21.41 -20.96
C TYR A 181 5.43 -22.76 -20.24
N ILE A 182 6.28 -23.70 -20.67
CA ILE A 182 6.45 -25.02 -20.05
C ILE A 182 6.89 -24.90 -18.59
N ARG A 183 7.86 -24.01 -18.31
CA ARG A 183 8.32 -23.75 -16.94
C ARG A 183 7.20 -23.20 -16.07
N PHE A 184 6.40 -22.29 -16.60
CA PHE A 184 5.24 -21.75 -15.88
C PHE A 184 4.24 -22.86 -15.55
N ILE A 185 3.87 -23.70 -16.51
CA ILE A 185 2.97 -24.83 -16.30
C ILE A 185 3.53 -25.77 -15.22
N ALA A 186 4.80 -26.13 -15.31
CA ALA A 186 5.44 -26.99 -14.32
C ALA A 186 5.45 -26.37 -12.91
N GLN A 187 5.62 -25.06 -12.82
CA GLN A 187 5.57 -24.32 -11.56
C GLN A 187 4.16 -24.32 -10.96
N GLU A 188 3.13 -24.09 -11.78
CA GLU A 188 1.75 -24.12 -11.33
C GLU A 188 1.32 -25.50 -10.85
N VAL A 189 1.67 -26.56 -11.59
CA VAL A 189 1.44 -27.96 -11.17
C VAL A 189 2.10 -28.24 -9.82
N LYS A 190 3.35 -27.76 -9.62
CA LYS A 190 4.07 -27.93 -8.36
C LYS A 190 3.42 -27.16 -7.22
N ASN A 191 2.95 -25.94 -7.47
CA ASN A 191 2.31 -25.08 -6.48
C ASN A 191 0.95 -25.63 -6.04
N ASP A 192 0.16 -26.14 -6.99
CA ASP A 192 -1.15 -26.74 -6.72
C ASP A 192 -1.04 -28.07 -5.95
N GLY A 193 -0.07 -28.90 -6.28
CA GLY A 193 0.24 -30.18 -5.63
C GLY A 193 -0.82 -31.27 -5.77
N LYS A 194 -1.92 -31.02 -6.48
CA LYS A 194 -3.03 -31.98 -6.74
C LYS A 194 -3.14 -32.35 -8.21
N ILE A 195 -2.71 -31.44 -9.09
CA ILE A 195 -2.75 -31.66 -10.53
C ILE A 195 -1.60 -32.61 -10.93
N PRO A 196 -1.86 -33.67 -11.68
CA PRO A 196 -0.80 -34.56 -12.17
C PRO A 196 0.09 -33.82 -13.17
N HIS A 197 1.32 -34.32 -13.33
CA HIS A 197 2.25 -33.77 -14.32
C HIS A 197 1.69 -34.01 -15.74
N PHE A 198 1.85 -32.97 -16.58
CA PHE A 198 1.46 -33.04 -17.98
C PHE A 198 2.57 -33.73 -18.80
N ASP A 199 2.16 -34.58 -19.74
CA ASP A 199 3.05 -35.15 -20.74
C ASP A 199 3.24 -34.18 -21.92
N GLN A 200 4.09 -34.58 -22.88
CA GLN A 200 4.40 -33.74 -24.04
C GLN A 200 3.13 -33.42 -24.87
N SER A 201 2.21 -34.40 -25.02
CA SER A 201 1.01 -34.24 -25.81
C SER A 201 0.05 -33.22 -25.21
N ALA A 202 -0.07 -33.21 -23.89
CA ALA A 202 -0.87 -32.23 -23.16
C ALA A 202 -0.26 -30.83 -23.25
N ILE A 203 1.06 -30.72 -23.15
CA ILE A 203 1.78 -29.43 -23.32
C ILE A 203 1.57 -28.88 -24.72
N ASP A 204 1.66 -29.70 -25.76
CA ASP A 204 1.44 -29.29 -27.15
C ASP A 204 0.01 -28.76 -27.37
N GLU A 205 -0.97 -29.38 -26.70
CA GLU A 205 -2.37 -28.92 -26.75
C GLU A 205 -2.55 -27.58 -26.02
N ILE A 206 -1.94 -27.40 -24.86
CA ILE A 206 -1.95 -26.11 -24.13
C ILE A 206 -1.33 -25.01 -24.99
N ILE A 207 -0.19 -25.28 -25.65
CA ILE A 207 0.44 -24.32 -26.54
C ILE A 207 -0.44 -24.00 -27.75
N ARG A 208 -1.14 -24.99 -28.29
CA ARG A 208 -2.12 -24.79 -29.38
C ARG A 208 -3.23 -23.87 -28.94
N GLU A 209 -3.80 -24.10 -27.78
CA GLU A 209 -4.83 -23.26 -27.21
C GLU A 209 -4.31 -21.84 -26.90
N ALA A 210 -3.10 -21.71 -26.38
CA ALA A 210 -2.45 -20.41 -26.15
C ALA A 210 -2.28 -19.59 -27.45
N ARG A 211 -1.97 -20.26 -28.57
CA ARG A 211 -1.96 -19.63 -29.89
C ARG A 211 -3.33 -19.19 -30.34
N ARG A 212 -4.33 -20.05 -30.17
CA ARG A 212 -5.72 -19.75 -30.53
C ARG A 212 -6.23 -18.53 -29.76
N ARG A 213 -5.98 -18.48 -28.45
CA ARG A 213 -6.43 -17.39 -27.57
C ARG A 213 -5.68 -16.08 -27.76
N SER A 214 -4.45 -16.11 -28.29
CA SER A 214 -3.70 -14.89 -28.57
C SER A 214 -4.38 -14.01 -29.62
N ASN A 215 -5.25 -14.61 -30.44
CA ASN A 215 -5.92 -13.97 -31.57
C ASN A 215 -4.96 -13.21 -32.52
N ARG A 216 -3.67 -13.58 -32.48
CA ARG A 216 -2.59 -12.98 -33.28
C ARG A 216 -1.67 -14.06 -33.86
N LYS A 217 -1.51 -14.05 -35.19
CA LYS A 217 -0.68 -15.03 -35.90
C LYS A 217 0.76 -14.99 -35.35
N GLY A 218 1.32 -16.18 -35.06
CA GLY A 218 2.67 -16.33 -34.54
C GLY A 218 2.88 -15.87 -33.10
N HIS A 219 1.80 -15.74 -32.30
CA HIS A 219 1.87 -15.37 -30.90
C HIS A 219 1.12 -16.37 -30.01
N MET A 220 1.49 -16.38 -28.74
CA MET A 220 0.82 -17.08 -27.64
C MET A 220 0.27 -16.06 -26.63
N THR A 221 -0.88 -16.32 -26.05
CA THR A 221 -1.47 -15.43 -25.04
C THR A 221 -0.64 -15.37 -23.77
N LEU A 222 -0.65 -14.24 -23.09
CA LEU A 222 -0.12 -14.08 -21.72
C LEU A 222 -1.24 -14.03 -20.67
N LYS A 223 -2.50 -14.20 -21.07
CA LYS A 223 -3.63 -14.36 -20.15
C LYS A 223 -3.65 -15.79 -19.64
N LEU A 224 -2.82 -16.05 -18.63
CA LEU A 224 -2.50 -17.41 -18.16
C LEU A 224 -3.51 -17.94 -17.11
N ARG A 225 -4.48 -17.13 -16.69
CA ARG A 225 -5.53 -17.53 -15.74
C ARG A 225 -6.79 -18.03 -16.42
N ASP A 226 -6.92 -17.82 -17.72
CA ASP A 226 -8.07 -18.25 -18.54
C ASP A 226 -7.83 -19.66 -19.12
#